data_65f9cefa6f3f24ec1ca4e2d7c16c2184
#
_entry.id   65f9cefa6f3f24ec1ca4e2d7c16c2184
#
_cell.length_a   1.000
_cell.length_b   1.000
_cell.length_c   1.000
_cell.angle_alpha   90.00
_cell.angle_beta   90.00
_cell.angle_gamma   90.00
#
_symmetry.space_group_name_H-M   'P 1'
#
loop_
_entity.id
_entity.type
_entity.pdbx_description
1 polymer ?
#
loop_
_entity_poly.entity_id
_entity_poly.type
_entity_poly.pdbx_seq_one_letter_code
_entity_poly.pdbx_strand_id
1 'polypeptide(L)'
;MYQVEGYAFETKEQEHTAKHEVEIIGYIRKNTRMDDPDIVLALYNKLVLKEIFVTPVGYDFLHRLQEYLYTIPYIRREDKSPEFKSI
;
A
#
# COMPACT_ATOMS: atom_id res chain seq x y z
N MET A 1 -15.82 -1.89 20.15
CA MET A 1 -14.67 -1.53 19.31
C MET A 1 -14.53 -2.53 18.18
N TYR A 2 -14.22 -2.07 16.99
CA TYR A 2 -14.16 -2.90 15.80
C TYR A 2 -12.69 -3.16 15.44
N GLN A 3 -12.37 -4.39 15.07
CA GLN A 3 -10.99 -4.76 14.75
C GLN A 3 -10.89 -5.35 13.36
N VAL A 4 -9.88 -4.91 12.60
CA VAL A 4 -9.56 -5.45 11.27
C VAL A 4 -8.05 -5.54 11.19
N GLU A 5 -7.54 -6.75 10.93
CA GLU A 5 -6.10 -7.01 10.75
C GLU A 5 -5.25 -6.48 11.91
N GLY A 6 -5.75 -6.61 13.12
CA GLY A 6 -5.04 -6.16 14.31
C GLY A 6 -5.18 -4.69 14.64
N TYR A 7 -5.88 -3.92 13.83
CA TYR A 7 -6.13 -2.51 14.10
C TYR A 7 -7.52 -2.33 14.67
N ALA A 8 -7.64 -1.43 15.64
CA ALA A 8 -8.91 -1.13 16.29
C ALA A 8 -9.52 0.13 15.67
N PHE A 9 -10.83 0.10 15.44
CA PHE A 9 -11.57 1.22 14.87
C PHE A 9 -12.72 1.60 15.77
N GLU A 10 -13.00 2.89 15.85
CA GLU A 10 -14.03 3.40 16.75
C GLU A 10 -15.43 3.33 16.13
N THR A 11 -15.53 3.37 14.80
CA THR A 11 -16.82 3.38 14.14
C THR A 11 -16.96 2.23 13.18
N LYS A 12 -18.20 1.87 12.90
CA LYS A 12 -18.53 0.85 11.93
C LYS A 12 -18.10 1.24 10.51
N GLU A 13 -18.18 2.52 10.21
CA GLU A 13 -17.78 3.02 8.89
C GLU A 13 -16.30 2.82 8.67
N GLN A 14 -15.49 3.11 9.69
CA GLN A 14 -14.05 2.89 9.61
C GLN A 14 -13.73 1.41 9.44
N GLU A 15 -14.43 0.56 10.18
CA GLU A 15 -14.26 -0.88 10.05
C GLU A 15 -14.59 -1.34 8.64
N HIS A 16 -15.68 -0.85 8.09
CA HIS A 16 -16.12 -1.21 6.74
C HIS A 16 -15.06 -0.81 5.71
N THR A 17 -14.54 0.41 5.82
CA THR A 17 -13.50 0.89 4.93
C THR A 17 -12.25 0.02 5.03
N ALA A 18 -11.84 -0.32 6.25
CA ALA A 18 -10.67 -1.15 6.48
C ALA A 18 -10.84 -2.54 5.87
N LYS A 19 -12.02 -3.13 6.02
CA LYS A 19 -12.31 -4.44 5.42
C LYS A 19 -12.24 -4.38 3.90
N HIS A 20 -12.73 -3.29 3.33
CA HIS A 20 -12.65 -3.10 1.89
C HIS A 20 -11.19 -3.01 1.44
N GLU A 21 -10.36 -2.35 2.22
CA GLU A 21 -8.92 -2.27 1.90
C GLU A 21 -8.25 -3.63 1.97
N VAL A 22 -8.65 -4.48 2.93
CA VAL A 22 -8.15 -5.86 2.98
C VAL A 22 -8.48 -6.59 1.68
N GLU A 23 -9.69 -6.40 1.17
CA GLU A 23 -10.12 -7.03 -0.08
C GLU A 23 -9.29 -6.52 -1.26
N ILE A 24 -9.05 -5.23 -1.31
CA ILE A 24 -8.23 -4.63 -2.37
C ILE A 24 -6.81 -5.20 -2.33
N ILE A 25 -6.23 -5.27 -1.14
CA ILE A 25 -4.88 -5.81 -0.97
C ILE A 25 -4.83 -7.28 -1.43
N GLY A 26 -5.82 -8.06 -1.06
CA GLY A 26 -5.91 -9.46 -1.50
C GLY A 26 -5.97 -9.58 -3.00
N TYR A 27 -6.78 -8.73 -3.65
CA TYR A 27 -6.89 -8.71 -5.10
C TYR A 27 -5.56 -8.35 -5.75
N ILE A 28 -4.88 -7.33 -5.21
CA ILE A 28 -3.59 -6.90 -5.73
C ILE A 28 -2.57 -8.04 -5.65
N ARG A 29 -2.46 -8.69 -4.49
CA ARG A 29 -1.50 -9.77 -4.31
C ARG A 29 -1.76 -10.94 -5.24
N LYS A 30 -3.03 -11.19 -5.56
CA LYS A 30 -3.41 -12.30 -6.41
C LYS A 30 -3.15 -12.01 -7.89
N ASN A 31 -3.25 -10.76 -8.29
CA ASN A 31 -3.25 -10.38 -9.70
C ASN A 31 -2.04 -9.55 -10.13
N THR A 32 -1.08 -9.32 -9.24
CA THR A 32 0.09 -8.49 -9.53
C THR A 32 1.36 -9.27 -9.27
N ARG A 33 2.34 -9.12 -10.13
CA ARG A 33 3.65 -9.73 -9.93
C ARG A 33 4.43 -8.93 -8.91
N MET A 34 4.34 -9.36 -7.66
CA MET A 34 4.97 -8.65 -6.55
C MET A 34 6.48 -8.87 -6.49
N ASP A 35 7.01 -9.74 -7.34
CA ASP A 35 8.44 -9.99 -7.44
C ASP A 35 9.13 -9.14 -8.52
N ASP A 36 8.37 -8.32 -9.24
CA ASP A 36 8.90 -7.45 -10.28
C ASP A 36 8.93 -6.01 -9.77
N PRO A 37 10.13 -5.45 -9.50
CA PRO A 37 10.22 -4.11 -8.92
C PRO A 37 9.57 -3.01 -9.77
N ASP A 38 9.65 -3.12 -11.09
CA ASP A 38 9.06 -2.09 -11.95
C ASP A 38 7.53 -2.09 -11.84
N ILE A 39 6.95 -3.29 -11.78
CA ILE A 39 5.50 -3.41 -11.62
C ILE A 39 5.08 -2.91 -10.24
N VAL A 40 5.85 -3.26 -9.20
CA VAL A 40 5.53 -2.81 -7.84
C VAL A 40 5.65 -1.30 -7.73
N LEU A 41 6.65 -0.70 -8.37
CA LEU A 41 6.80 0.76 -8.35
C LEU A 41 5.61 1.44 -9.02
N ALA A 42 5.18 0.95 -10.18
CA ALA A 42 4.03 1.52 -10.88
C ALA A 42 2.76 1.37 -10.03
N LEU A 43 2.59 0.23 -9.40
CA LEU A 43 1.46 -0.01 -8.50
C LEU A 43 1.47 0.96 -7.32
N TYR A 44 2.63 1.09 -6.66
CA TYR A 44 2.78 1.96 -5.51
C TYR A 44 2.40 3.40 -5.87
N ASN A 45 2.94 3.91 -6.97
CA ASN A 45 2.66 5.28 -7.40
C ASN A 45 1.17 5.47 -7.68
N LYS A 46 0.53 4.50 -8.31
CA LYS A 46 -0.89 4.57 -8.60
C LYS A 46 -1.72 4.59 -7.32
N LEU A 47 -1.38 3.74 -6.36
CA LEU A 47 -2.12 3.67 -5.10
C LEU A 47 -2.01 4.99 -4.33
N VAL A 48 -0.82 5.60 -4.32
CA VAL A 48 -0.59 6.86 -3.63
C VAL A 48 -1.31 8.01 -4.34
N LEU A 49 -1.15 8.11 -5.65
CA LEU A 49 -1.75 9.22 -6.40
C LEU A 49 -3.27 9.22 -6.36
N LYS A 50 -3.88 8.05 -6.34
CA LYS A 50 -5.34 7.94 -6.33
C LYS A 50 -5.91 7.84 -4.93
N GLU A 51 -5.05 7.91 -3.91
CA GLU A 51 -5.48 7.85 -2.51
C GLU A 51 -6.42 6.67 -2.26
N ILE A 52 -6.01 5.49 -2.76
CA ILE A 52 -6.82 4.28 -2.66
C ILE A 52 -7.00 3.85 -1.21
N PHE A 53 -5.96 4.02 -0.39
CA PHE A 53 -5.98 3.60 1.00
C PHE A 53 -6.07 4.79 1.94
N VAL A 54 -6.95 4.70 2.94
CA VAL A 54 -7.16 5.78 3.90
C VAL A 54 -7.17 5.30 5.35
N THR A 55 -6.96 3.99 5.59
CA THR A 55 -6.89 3.45 6.95
C THR A 55 -5.50 2.88 7.21
N PRO A 56 -5.17 2.61 8.50
CA PRO A 56 -3.87 1.99 8.82
C PRO A 56 -3.63 0.66 8.11
N VAL A 57 -4.68 -0.07 7.77
CA VAL A 57 -4.56 -1.34 7.05
C VAL A 57 -3.89 -1.11 5.70
N GLY A 58 -4.41 -0.15 4.94
CA GLY A 58 -3.85 0.17 3.63
C GLY A 58 -2.49 0.84 3.74
N TYR A 59 -2.31 1.72 4.72
CA TYR A 59 -1.03 2.39 4.92
C TYR A 59 0.07 1.40 5.25
N ASP A 60 -0.24 0.36 6.03
CA ASP A 60 0.73 -0.69 6.32
C ASP A 60 1.18 -1.40 5.04
N PHE A 61 0.23 -1.68 4.15
CA PHE A 61 0.55 -2.30 2.86
C PHE A 61 1.45 -1.38 2.02
N LEU A 62 1.11 -0.10 1.95
CA LEU A 62 1.95 0.88 1.22
C LEU A 62 3.35 0.94 1.80
N HIS A 63 3.47 0.91 3.12
CA HIS A 63 4.76 0.94 3.78
C HIS A 63 5.60 -0.28 3.41
N ARG A 64 4.98 -1.45 3.33
CA ARG A 64 5.68 -2.68 2.94
C ARG A 64 6.15 -2.61 1.50
N LEU A 65 5.34 -2.05 0.61
CA LEU A 65 5.78 -1.83 -0.78
C LEU A 65 6.97 -0.88 -0.82
N GLN A 66 6.89 0.20 -0.05
CA GLN A 66 7.96 1.18 0.01
C GLN A 66 9.27 0.55 0.50
N GLU A 67 9.20 -0.24 1.57
CA GLU A 67 10.38 -0.94 2.08
C GLU A 67 10.98 -1.87 1.05
N TYR A 68 10.14 -2.62 0.36
CA TYR A 68 10.61 -3.51 -0.69
C TYR A 68 11.34 -2.73 -1.77
N LEU A 69 10.75 -1.61 -2.23
CA LEU A 69 11.34 -0.81 -3.30
C LEU A 69 12.67 -0.19 -2.87
N TYR A 70 12.81 0.19 -1.62
CA TYR A 70 14.06 0.74 -1.11
C TYR A 70 15.19 -0.29 -1.09
N THR A 71 14.87 -1.59 -1.15
CA THR A 71 15.90 -2.61 -1.25
C THR A 71 16.44 -2.77 -2.67
N ILE A 72 15.81 -2.12 -3.66
CA ILE A 72 16.20 -2.24 -5.07
C ILE A 72 17.13 -1.08 -5.42
N PRO A 73 18.44 -1.34 -5.62
CA PRO A 73 19.41 -0.24 -5.75
C PRO A 73 19.16 0.71 -6.91
N TYR A 74 18.74 0.20 -8.06
CA TYR A 74 18.55 1.08 -9.21
C TYR A 74 17.37 2.03 -9.04
N ILE A 75 16.31 1.59 -8.35
CA ILE A 75 15.18 2.46 -8.07
C ILE A 75 15.59 3.57 -7.12
N ARG A 76 16.34 3.21 -6.08
CA ARG A 76 16.79 4.16 -5.07
C ARG A 76 17.73 5.20 -5.66
N ARG A 77 18.67 4.74 -6.50
CA ARG A 77 19.67 5.64 -7.08
C ARG A 77 19.08 6.64 -8.07
N GLU A 78 18.11 6.20 -8.84
CA GLU A 78 17.52 7.06 -9.85
C GLU A 78 16.60 8.11 -9.28
N ASP A 79 16.07 7.85 -8.09
CA ASP A 79 15.20 8.80 -7.39
C ASP A 79 14.12 9.33 -8.33
N LYS A 80 13.51 8.45 -9.08
CA LYS A 80 12.53 8.83 -10.10
C LYS A 80 11.15 9.03 -9.56
N SER A 81 10.91 8.61 -8.33
CA SER A 81 9.57 8.64 -7.77
C SER A 81 9.47 9.69 -6.68
N PRO A 82 8.91 10.86 -6.99
CA PRO A 82 8.70 11.89 -5.95
C PRO A 82 7.82 11.38 -4.82
N GLU A 83 7.01 10.37 -5.06
CA GLU A 83 6.11 9.82 -4.05
C GLU A 83 6.86 9.24 -2.86
N PHE A 84 8.08 8.77 -3.07
CA PHE A 84 8.91 8.29 -1.97
C PHE A 84 9.19 9.38 -0.97
N LYS A 85 9.27 10.62 -1.43
CA LYS A 85 9.58 11.76 -0.57
C LYS A 85 8.36 12.32 0.13
N SER A 86 7.18 12.06 -0.40
CA SER A 86 5.95 12.62 0.17
C SER A 86 5.31 11.70 1.19
N ILE A 87 5.84 10.52 1.36
CA ILE A 87 5.38 9.58 2.35
C ILE A 87 6.38 9.46 3.48
#